data_9325bf2d572137a0a1b66903bf7300c6
#
_entry.id   9325bf2d572137a0a1b66903bf7300c6
#
_cell.length_a   1.000
_cell.length_b   1.000
_cell.length_c   1.000
_cell.angle_alpha   90.00
_cell.angle_beta   90.00
_cell.angle_gamma   90.00
#
_symmetry.space_group_name_H-M   'P 1'
#
loop_
_entity.id
_entity.type
_entity.pdbx_description
1 polymer ?
#
loop_
_entity_poly.entity_id
_entity_poly.type
_entity_poly.pdbx_seq_one_letter_code
_entity_poly.pdbx_strand_id
1 'polypeptide(L)'
;GGTMNNKVVVETFHTFMENDFSVCRVNFRGVGKSDGEFDNGQGELADAAAALDWLERENFDNSQCWVSGFSFGSLIAMQLLMRRPEINRFVAISPQPNVYDFSFLSPCPTSGIMIYGKKDELVPVEHINELNKRLSAQKGIKVEFQSISEANHFFSKNENALSKSLDKYIKKETALY
;
A
#
# COMPACT_ATOMS: atom_id res chain seq x y z
N GLY A 1 7.86 -0.13 -16.14
CA GLY A 1 6.83 0.26 -15.29
C GLY A 1 5.72 -0.75 -15.05
N GLY A 2 5.21 -0.72 -13.85
CA GLY A 2 4.05 -1.51 -13.47
C GLY A 2 2.75 -0.91 -13.96
N THR A 3 1.71 -1.73 -14.02
CA THR A 3 0.35 -1.31 -14.34
C THR A 3 -0.61 -1.77 -13.26
N MET A 4 -1.83 -1.25 -13.25
CA MET A 4 -2.90 -1.74 -12.36
C MET A 4 -3.29 -3.19 -12.61
N ASN A 5 -2.78 -3.82 -13.66
CA ASN A 5 -2.96 -5.25 -13.98
C ASN A 5 -1.79 -6.12 -13.50
N ASN A 6 -0.83 -5.55 -12.78
CA ASN A 6 0.19 -6.33 -12.08
C ASN A 6 -0.48 -7.32 -11.12
N LYS A 7 0.02 -8.56 -11.06
CA LYS A 7 -0.59 -9.63 -10.24
C LYS A 7 -0.75 -9.24 -8.78
N VAL A 8 0.23 -8.57 -8.18
CA VAL A 8 0.16 -8.10 -6.79
C VAL A 8 -1.01 -7.12 -6.61
N VAL A 9 -1.16 -6.18 -7.54
CA VAL A 9 -2.26 -5.20 -7.51
C VAL A 9 -3.61 -5.89 -7.67
N VAL A 10 -3.72 -6.84 -8.60
CA VAL A 10 -4.95 -7.59 -8.85
C VAL A 10 -5.34 -8.45 -7.65
N GLU A 11 -4.39 -9.17 -7.06
CA GLU A 11 -4.62 -9.98 -5.85
C GLU A 11 -5.06 -9.12 -4.67
N THR A 12 -4.40 -7.99 -4.47
CA THR A 12 -4.76 -7.02 -3.43
C THR A 12 -6.19 -6.50 -3.63
N PHE A 13 -6.51 -6.12 -4.86
CA PHE A 13 -7.86 -5.66 -5.24
C PHE A 13 -8.93 -6.70 -4.92
N HIS A 14 -8.73 -7.96 -5.33
CA HIS A 14 -9.68 -9.04 -5.05
C HIS A 14 -9.81 -9.34 -3.56
N THR A 15 -8.70 -9.36 -2.83
CA THR A 15 -8.72 -9.59 -1.37
C THR A 15 -9.55 -8.53 -0.63
N PHE A 16 -9.44 -7.26 -1.02
CA PHE A 16 -10.29 -6.22 -0.44
C PHE A 16 -11.77 -6.39 -0.83
N MET A 17 -12.06 -6.72 -2.10
CA MET A 17 -13.44 -6.96 -2.54
C MET A 17 -14.09 -8.12 -1.80
N GLU A 18 -13.36 -9.21 -1.56
CA GLU A 18 -13.82 -10.37 -0.78
C GLU A 18 -14.10 -10.05 0.69
N ASN A 19 -13.61 -8.91 1.17
CA ASN A 19 -13.87 -8.37 2.50
C ASN A 19 -14.82 -7.17 2.49
N ASP A 20 -15.70 -7.10 1.49
CA ASP A 20 -16.78 -6.12 1.36
C ASP A 20 -16.34 -4.66 1.21
N PHE A 21 -15.12 -4.41 0.74
CA PHE A 21 -14.67 -3.06 0.40
C PHE A 21 -15.10 -2.66 -1.02
N SER A 22 -15.50 -1.41 -1.18
CA SER A 22 -15.49 -0.76 -2.49
C SER A 22 -14.05 -0.43 -2.87
N VAL A 23 -13.56 -0.95 -3.98
CA VAL A 23 -12.13 -0.87 -4.32
C VAL A 23 -11.93 -0.19 -5.67
N CYS A 24 -10.99 0.74 -5.72
CA CYS A 24 -10.53 1.37 -6.94
C CYS A 24 -9.04 1.08 -7.15
N ARG A 25 -8.67 0.61 -8.34
CA ARG A 25 -7.28 0.52 -8.79
C ARG A 25 -7.09 1.38 -10.03
N VAL A 26 -5.96 2.03 -10.12
CA VAL A 26 -5.70 3.02 -11.18
C VAL A 26 -4.37 2.78 -11.87
N ASN A 27 -4.27 3.16 -13.14
CA ASN A 27 -3.01 3.41 -13.80
C ASN A 27 -2.62 4.88 -13.58
N PHE A 28 -1.43 5.12 -13.07
CA PHE A 28 -0.89 6.47 -13.02
C PHE A 28 -0.70 7.07 -14.41
N ARG A 29 -0.51 8.37 -14.46
CA ARG A 29 -0.21 9.09 -15.71
C ARG A 29 0.87 8.41 -16.55
N GLY A 30 0.67 8.37 -17.85
CA GLY A 30 1.58 7.71 -18.78
C GLY A 30 1.59 6.19 -18.75
N VAL A 31 0.71 5.54 -17.98
CA VAL A 31 0.61 4.08 -17.86
C VAL A 31 -0.68 3.57 -18.50
N GLY A 32 -0.57 2.55 -19.35
CA GLY A 32 -1.71 1.93 -20.02
C GLY A 32 -2.45 2.93 -20.92
N LYS A 33 -3.71 3.20 -20.60
CA LYS A 33 -4.55 4.19 -21.32
C LYS A 33 -4.61 5.56 -20.61
N SER A 34 -3.88 5.74 -19.52
CA SER A 34 -3.83 7.02 -18.83
C SER A 34 -2.97 8.01 -19.59
N ASP A 35 -3.47 9.22 -19.74
CA ASP A 35 -2.75 10.31 -20.40
C ASP A 35 -1.58 10.82 -19.52
N GLY A 36 -0.75 11.67 -20.10
CA GLY A 36 0.36 12.32 -19.42
C GLY A 36 1.65 11.49 -19.41
N GLU A 37 2.58 11.91 -18.59
CA GLU A 37 3.91 11.30 -18.47
C GLU A 37 4.29 11.15 -17.00
N PHE A 38 5.22 10.25 -16.73
CA PHE A 38 5.78 10.03 -15.39
C PHE A 38 6.37 11.34 -14.82
N ASP A 39 5.95 11.71 -13.62
CA ASP A 39 6.29 12.99 -12.97
C ASP A 39 6.99 12.80 -11.60
N ASN A 40 7.84 11.79 -11.51
CA ASN A 40 8.67 11.52 -10.34
C ASN A 40 7.93 11.48 -9.00
N GLY A 41 6.66 11.09 -9.02
CA GLY A 41 5.81 10.93 -7.84
C GLY A 41 4.91 12.12 -7.53
N GLN A 42 5.17 13.32 -8.03
CA GLN A 42 4.33 14.49 -7.75
C GLN A 42 2.99 14.41 -8.48
N GLY A 43 3.01 14.19 -9.78
CA GLY A 43 1.82 13.99 -10.57
C GLY A 43 1.07 12.72 -10.21
N GLU A 44 1.80 11.64 -9.95
CA GLU A 44 1.22 10.36 -9.52
C GLU A 44 0.48 10.49 -8.18
N LEU A 45 0.96 11.33 -7.27
CA LEU A 45 0.26 11.63 -6.03
C LEU A 45 -1.05 12.39 -6.27
N ALA A 46 -1.06 13.33 -7.21
CA ALA A 46 -2.28 14.02 -7.62
C ALA A 46 -3.28 13.05 -8.28
N ASP A 47 -2.80 12.12 -9.09
CA ASP A 47 -3.63 11.07 -9.70
C ASP A 47 -4.29 10.19 -8.62
N ALA A 48 -3.53 9.77 -7.60
CA ALA A 48 -4.04 8.99 -6.48
C ALA A 48 -5.07 9.76 -5.65
N ALA A 49 -4.84 11.05 -5.42
CA ALA A 49 -5.80 11.92 -4.71
C ALA A 49 -7.11 12.07 -5.50
N ALA A 50 -7.05 12.24 -6.82
CA ALA A 50 -8.22 12.31 -7.68
C ALA A 50 -9.02 10.99 -7.68
N ALA A 51 -8.33 9.85 -7.68
CA ALA A 51 -8.97 8.53 -7.59
C ALA A 51 -9.69 8.35 -6.23
N LEU A 52 -9.07 8.79 -5.13
CA LEU A 52 -9.68 8.77 -3.82
C LEU A 52 -10.93 9.67 -3.77
N ASP A 53 -10.85 10.89 -4.27
CA ASP A 53 -11.99 11.82 -4.34
C ASP A 53 -13.16 11.23 -5.14
N TRP A 54 -12.86 10.52 -6.23
CA TRP A 54 -13.89 9.83 -7.01
C TRP A 54 -14.52 8.68 -6.22
N LEU A 55 -13.72 7.83 -5.58
CA LEU A 55 -14.20 6.69 -4.82
C LEU A 55 -15.06 7.13 -3.62
N GLU A 56 -14.69 8.20 -2.94
CA GLU A 56 -15.46 8.77 -1.83
C GLU A 56 -16.82 9.31 -2.28
N ARG A 57 -16.89 9.95 -3.45
CA ARG A 57 -18.17 10.41 -4.02
C ARG A 57 -19.13 9.26 -4.33
N GLU A 58 -18.60 8.11 -4.70
CA GLU A 58 -19.42 6.91 -4.98
C GLU A 58 -19.81 6.15 -3.70
N ASN A 59 -19.24 6.50 -2.53
CA ASN A 59 -19.39 5.77 -1.28
C ASN A 59 -19.56 6.72 -0.08
N PHE A 60 -20.71 7.39 0.04
CA PHE A 60 -20.96 8.48 0.99
C PHE A 60 -20.93 8.10 2.48
N ASP A 61 -21.21 6.86 2.84
CA ASP A 61 -21.43 6.44 4.24
C ASP A 61 -20.30 5.55 4.79
N ASN A 62 -19.07 5.73 4.33
CA ASN A 62 -17.96 4.88 4.75
C ASN A 62 -17.22 5.42 5.98
N SER A 63 -17.25 4.64 7.06
CA SER A 63 -16.41 4.86 8.25
C SER A 63 -14.97 4.41 8.07
N GLN A 64 -14.66 3.66 6.99
CA GLN A 64 -13.33 3.10 6.73
C GLN A 64 -12.82 3.50 5.36
N CYS A 65 -11.68 4.17 5.35
CA CYS A 65 -10.95 4.54 4.15
C CYS A 65 -9.52 3.99 4.27
N TRP A 66 -9.16 3.07 3.38
CA TRP A 66 -7.84 2.42 3.36
C TRP A 66 -7.11 2.75 2.07
N VAL A 67 -5.81 2.95 2.17
CA VAL A 67 -4.94 3.08 1.01
C VAL A 67 -3.99 1.90 0.92
N SER A 68 -3.81 1.36 -0.29
CA SER A 68 -2.85 0.31 -0.56
C SER A 68 -1.94 0.68 -1.72
N GLY A 69 -0.67 0.28 -1.64
CA GLY A 69 0.28 0.50 -2.71
C GLY A 69 1.33 -0.61 -2.79
N PHE A 70 1.74 -0.91 -4.02
CA PHE A 70 2.78 -1.89 -4.33
C PHE A 70 4.03 -1.20 -4.91
N SER A 71 5.20 -1.52 -4.39
CA SER A 71 6.49 -1.02 -4.90
C SER A 71 6.52 0.52 -4.94
N PHE A 72 6.72 1.15 -6.09
CA PHE A 72 6.57 2.60 -6.26
C PHE A 72 5.20 3.10 -5.75
N GLY A 73 4.14 2.35 -6.00
CA GLY A 73 2.80 2.68 -5.49
C GLY A 73 2.72 2.73 -3.97
N SER A 74 3.60 2.03 -3.25
CA SER A 74 3.65 2.13 -1.78
C SER A 74 4.15 3.50 -1.32
N LEU A 75 5.09 4.10 -2.03
CA LEU A 75 5.53 5.49 -1.78
C LEU A 75 4.36 6.46 -1.96
N ILE A 76 3.66 6.35 -3.09
CA ILE A 76 2.53 7.24 -3.40
C ILE A 76 1.41 7.06 -2.37
N ALA A 77 1.09 5.82 -1.99
CA ALA A 77 0.10 5.52 -0.95
C ALA A 77 0.47 6.16 0.39
N MET A 78 1.74 6.09 0.80
CA MET A 78 2.21 6.68 2.05
C MET A 78 2.23 8.22 1.99
N GLN A 79 2.57 8.81 0.87
CA GLN A 79 2.48 10.25 0.67
C GLN A 79 1.02 10.75 0.70
N LEU A 80 0.10 10.00 0.10
CA LEU A 80 -1.33 10.30 0.15
C LEU A 80 -1.86 10.22 1.58
N LEU A 81 -1.49 9.18 2.31
CA LEU A 81 -1.81 8.99 3.73
C LEU A 81 -1.46 10.23 4.58
N MET A 82 -0.31 10.84 4.34
CA MET A 82 0.14 12.04 5.07
C MET A 82 -0.70 13.28 4.80
N ARG A 83 -1.47 13.31 3.72
CA ARG A 83 -2.25 14.47 3.25
C ARG A 83 -3.75 14.31 3.37
N ARG A 84 -4.22 13.09 3.62
CA ARG A 84 -5.64 12.74 3.61
C ARG A 84 -6.01 12.11 4.97
N PRO A 85 -6.49 12.93 5.93
CA PRO A 85 -6.77 12.48 7.30
C PRO A 85 -7.94 11.49 7.39
N GLU A 86 -8.78 11.39 6.36
CA GLU A 86 -9.84 10.37 6.26
C GLU A 86 -9.28 8.95 6.10
N ILE A 87 -8.06 8.79 5.59
CA ILE A 87 -7.42 7.46 5.49
C ILE A 87 -7.07 6.97 6.89
N ASN A 88 -7.71 5.91 7.31
CA ASN A 88 -7.57 5.39 8.67
C ASN A 88 -6.80 4.07 8.76
N ARG A 89 -6.38 3.49 7.65
CA ARG A 89 -5.46 2.33 7.57
C ARG A 89 -4.69 2.34 6.25
N PHE A 90 -3.54 1.69 6.26
CA PHE A 90 -2.76 1.49 5.04
C PHE A 90 -2.21 0.07 4.88
N VAL A 91 -1.95 -0.30 3.64
CA VAL A 91 -1.24 -1.53 3.25
C VAL A 91 -0.12 -1.16 2.28
N ALA A 92 1.12 -1.34 2.67
CA ALA A 92 2.27 -1.15 1.80
C ALA A 92 2.88 -2.52 1.44
N ILE A 93 2.94 -2.83 0.15
CA ILE A 93 3.45 -4.12 -0.34
C ILE A 93 4.77 -3.87 -1.07
N SER A 94 5.81 -4.61 -0.69
CA SER A 94 7.18 -4.44 -1.20
C SER A 94 7.64 -2.98 -1.22
N PRO A 95 7.56 -2.23 -0.10
CA PRO A 95 8.08 -0.88 -0.07
C PRO A 95 9.58 -0.89 -0.34
N GLN A 96 10.10 0.19 -0.95
CA GLN A 96 11.50 0.28 -1.38
C GLN A 96 12.25 1.40 -0.62
N PRO A 97 12.51 1.24 0.69
CA PRO A 97 13.22 2.27 1.47
C PRO A 97 14.69 2.45 1.08
N ASN A 98 15.25 1.54 0.29
CA ASN A 98 16.58 1.69 -0.32
C ASN A 98 16.59 2.60 -1.56
N VAL A 99 15.42 2.85 -2.16
CA VAL A 99 15.26 3.69 -3.37
C VAL A 99 14.60 5.02 -3.03
N TYR A 100 13.61 5.00 -2.14
CA TYR A 100 12.80 6.16 -1.78
C TYR A 100 12.96 6.50 -0.30
N ASP A 101 12.96 7.80 0.00
CA ASP A 101 12.99 8.27 1.38
C ASP A 101 11.59 8.20 2.01
N PHE A 102 11.44 7.37 3.03
CA PHE A 102 10.23 7.24 3.86
C PHE A 102 10.33 8.02 5.19
N SER A 103 11.28 8.94 5.34
CA SER A 103 11.45 9.72 6.58
C SER A 103 10.22 10.58 6.92
N PHE A 104 9.43 10.95 5.92
CA PHE A 104 8.18 11.71 6.11
C PHE A 104 7.12 10.95 6.92
N LEU A 105 7.21 9.62 7.06
CA LEU A 105 6.33 8.82 7.92
C LEU A 105 6.65 8.92 9.43
N SER A 106 7.37 9.92 9.84
CA SER A 106 7.70 10.13 11.24
C SER A 106 7.28 11.56 11.67
N PRO A 107 6.10 11.71 12.31
CA PRO A 107 5.17 10.67 12.78
C PRO A 107 4.26 10.11 11.69
N CYS A 108 4.00 8.80 11.74
CA CYS A 108 3.01 8.15 10.90
C CYS A 108 1.60 8.40 11.48
N PRO A 109 0.62 8.83 10.67
CA PRO A 109 -0.66 9.30 11.18
C PRO A 109 -1.63 8.19 11.57
N THR A 110 -1.44 6.96 11.10
CA THR A 110 -2.34 5.84 11.38
C THR A 110 -1.63 4.48 11.36
N SER A 111 -2.28 3.48 11.92
CA SER A 111 -1.83 2.09 11.89
C SER A 111 -1.95 1.47 10.50
N GLY A 112 -1.15 0.46 10.23
CA GLY A 112 -1.17 -0.22 8.95
C GLY A 112 -0.28 -1.45 8.95
N ILE A 113 -0.11 -2.04 7.77
CA ILE A 113 0.76 -3.20 7.55
C ILE A 113 1.70 -2.97 6.37
N MET A 114 2.93 -3.42 6.51
CA MET A 114 3.91 -3.54 5.45
C MET A 114 4.18 -5.02 5.19
N ILE A 115 3.94 -5.50 3.97
CA ILE A 115 4.13 -6.89 3.56
C ILE A 115 5.28 -6.95 2.57
N TYR A 116 6.24 -7.85 2.80
CA TYR A 116 7.42 -7.98 1.95
C TYR A 116 7.90 -9.42 1.83
N GLY A 117 8.60 -9.71 0.74
CA GLY A 117 9.22 -11.00 0.51
C GLY A 117 10.62 -11.08 1.13
N LYS A 118 10.96 -12.20 1.79
CA LYS A 118 12.33 -12.40 2.30
C LYS A 118 13.36 -12.66 1.19
N LYS A 119 12.90 -13.05 0.01
CA LYS A 119 13.71 -13.25 -1.19
C LYS A 119 13.59 -12.11 -2.19
N ASP A 120 13.23 -10.92 -1.71
CA ASP A 120 13.18 -9.71 -2.53
C ASP A 120 14.62 -9.29 -2.91
N GLU A 121 14.91 -9.39 -4.20
CA GLU A 121 16.23 -9.08 -4.75
C GLU A 121 16.44 -7.57 -4.99
N LEU A 122 15.33 -6.79 -4.98
CA LEU A 122 15.37 -5.35 -5.23
C LEU A 122 15.51 -4.54 -3.95
N VAL A 123 15.12 -5.13 -2.81
CA VAL A 123 15.10 -4.44 -1.51
C VAL A 123 15.87 -5.27 -0.48
N PRO A 124 17.10 -4.87 -0.14
CA PRO A 124 17.83 -5.50 0.95
C PRO A 124 17.05 -5.42 2.26
N VAL A 125 16.98 -6.55 2.98
CA VAL A 125 16.18 -6.69 4.20
C VAL A 125 16.59 -5.69 5.30
N GLU A 126 17.83 -5.26 5.31
CA GLU A 126 18.38 -4.29 6.26
C GLU A 126 17.60 -2.96 6.21
N HIS A 127 17.26 -2.50 5.00
CA HIS A 127 16.48 -1.27 4.82
C HIS A 127 15.04 -1.40 5.33
N ILE A 128 14.44 -2.59 5.19
CA ILE A 128 13.12 -2.88 5.78
C ILE A 128 13.24 -2.89 7.32
N ASN A 129 14.29 -3.48 7.87
CA ASN A 129 14.52 -3.53 9.31
C ASN A 129 14.72 -2.12 9.91
N GLU A 130 15.44 -1.24 9.23
CA GLU A 130 15.62 0.14 9.63
C GLU A 130 14.28 0.91 9.62
N LEU A 131 13.48 0.75 8.58
CA LEU A 131 12.15 1.33 8.49
C LEU A 131 11.24 0.81 9.61
N ASN A 132 11.25 -0.50 9.86
CA ASN A 132 10.52 -1.13 10.95
C ASN A 132 10.92 -0.54 12.31
N LYS A 133 12.21 -0.49 12.62
CA LYS A 133 12.72 0.07 13.87
C LYS A 133 12.23 1.50 14.11
N ARG A 134 12.25 2.33 13.07
CA ARG A 134 11.80 3.71 13.13
C ARG A 134 10.30 3.83 13.39
N LEU A 135 9.48 3.07 12.67
CA LEU A 135 8.01 3.14 12.80
C LEU A 135 7.50 2.44 14.07
N SER A 136 8.15 1.37 14.52
CA SER A 136 7.79 0.65 15.74
C SER A 136 8.10 1.44 17.03
N ALA A 137 9.00 2.41 16.97
CA ALA A 137 9.29 3.30 18.11
C ALA A 137 8.16 4.30 18.40
N GLN A 138 7.23 4.48 17.47
CA GLN A 138 6.14 5.44 17.59
C GLN A 138 5.02 4.90 18.48
N LYS A 139 4.54 5.75 19.41
CA LYS A 139 3.43 5.43 20.31
C LYS A 139 2.08 5.82 19.68
N GLY A 140 1.02 5.10 20.06
CA GLY A 140 -0.35 5.42 19.66
C GLY A 140 -0.81 4.81 18.35
N ILE A 141 0.11 4.28 17.54
CA ILE A 141 -0.19 3.54 16.32
C ILE A 141 0.60 2.24 16.30
N LYS A 142 0.17 1.29 15.45
CA LYS A 142 0.87 0.03 15.24
C LYS A 142 1.08 -0.19 13.75
N VAL A 143 2.33 -0.20 13.31
CA VAL A 143 2.71 -0.63 11.97
C VAL A 143 3.22 -2.06 12.06
N GLU A 144 2.48 -3.00 11.44
CA GLU A 144 2.88 -4.40 11.37
C GLU A 144 3.82 -4.63 10.18
N PHE A 145 4.84 -5.44 10.38
CA PHE A 145 5.78 -5.86 9.33
C PHE A 145 5.66 -7.36 9.14
N GLN A 146 5.07 -7.77 8.02
CA GLN A 146 4.82 -9.16 7.70
C GLN A 146 5.72 -9.62 6.56
N SER A 147 6.64 -10.54 6.87
CA SER A 147 7.47 -11.17 5.85
C SER A 147 6.85 -12.44 5.29
N ILE A 148 7.05 -12.72 4.00
CA ILE A 148 6.70 -14.00 3.35
C ILE A 148 8.00 -14.67 2.92
N SER A 149 8.30 -15.84 3.49
CA SER A 149 9.64 -16.46 3.46
C SER A 149 10.18 -16.73 2.06
N GLU A 150 9.33 -17.22 1.14
CA GLU A 150 9.75 -17.63 -0.20
C GLU A 150 9.45 -16.60 -1.29
N ALA A 151 8.87 -15.45 -0.92
CA ALA A 151 8.45 -14.45 -1.87
C ALA A 151 9.60 -13.56 -2.32
N ASN A 152 9.63 -13.30 -3.63
CA ASN A 152 10.43 -12.24 -4.25
C ASN A 152 9.65 -10.91 -4.22
N HIS A 153 10.19 -9.87 -4.86
CA HIS A 153 9.57 -8.54 -4.94
C HIS A 153 8.12 -8.55 -5.47
N PHE A 154 7.84 -9.41 -6.45
CA PHE A 154 6.56 -9.52 -7.16
C PHE A 154 5.66 -10.63 -6.60
N PHE A 155 6.04 -11.29 -5.53
CA PHE A 155 5.32 -12.45 -4.96
C PHE A 155 5.05 -13.55 -5.99
N SER A 156 5.91 -13.70 -6.99
CA SER A 156 5.78 -14.70 -8.03
C SER A 156 5.71 -16.10 -7.42
N LYS A 157 4.67 -16.87 -7.73
CA LYS A 157 4.32 -18.18 -7.12
C LYS A 157 3.95 -18.10 -5.63
N ASN A 158 3.80 -16.90 -5.07
CA ASN A 158 3.44 -16.68 -3.67
C ASN A 158 2.23 -15.73 -3.52
N GLU A 159 1.48 -15.53 -4.59
CA GLU A 159 0.31 -14.66 -4.62
C GLU A 159 -0.71 -15.07 -3.55
N ASN A 160 -0.94 -16.38 -3.41
CA ASN A 160 -1.85 -16.92 -2.40
C ASN A 160 -1.38 -16.65 -0.95
N ALA A 161 -0.07 -16.66 -0.68
CA ALA A 161 0.46 -16.32 0.63
C ALA A 161 0.28 -14.82 0.93
N LEU A 162 0.42 -13.98 -0.08
CA LEU A 162 0.12 -12.54 0.02
C LEU A 162 -1.35 -12.32 0.36
N SER A 163 -2.27 -12.90 -0.43
CA SER A 163 -3.72 -12.77 -0.23
C SER A 163 -4.14 -13.24 1.16
N LYS A 164 -3.65 -14.37 1.63
CA LYS A 164 -3.94 -14.89 2.99
C LYS A 164 -3.45 -13.97 4.08
N SER A 165 -2.24 -13.41 3.93
CA SER A 165 -1.68 -12.48 4.90
C SER A 165 -2.49 -11.19 4.99
N LEU A 166 -2.87 -10.66 3.84
CA LEU A 166 -3.70 -9.46 3.74
C LEU A 166 -5.12 -9.70 4.27
N ASP A 167 -5.77 -10.79 3.89
CA ASP A 167 -7.11 -11.17 4.36
C ASP A 167 -7.15 -11.28 5.89
N LYS A 168 -6.16 -11.94 6.46
CA LYS A 168 -6.03 -12.04 7.92
C LYS A 168 -5.93 -10.66 8.59
N TYR A 169 -5.13 -9.76 8.01
CA TYR A 169 -4.99 -8.40 8.52
C TYR A 169 -6.30 -7.61 8.41
N ILE A 170 -6.95 -7.65 7.25
CA ILE A 170 -8.23 -6.96 7.03
C ILE A 170 -9.27 -7.44 8.04
N LYS A 171 -9.47 -8.74 8.17
CA LYS A 171 -10.45 -9.32 9.11
C LYS A 171 -10.17 -8.94 10.56
N LYS A 172 -8.91 -8.92 10.96
CA LYS A 172 -8.50 -8.50 12.30
C LYS A 172 -8.85 -7.03 12.56
N GLU A 173 -8.53 -6.15 11.63
CA GLU A 173 -8.75 -4.71 11.79
C GLU A 173 -10.20 -4.30 11.64
N THR A 174 -10.97 -4.95 10.77
CA THR A 174 -12.41 -4.66 10.58
C THR A 174 -13.26 -5.23 11.71
N ALA A 175 -12.81 -6.27 12.42
CA ALA A 175 -13.51 -6.79 13.61
C ALA A 175 -13.50 -5.85 14.83
N LEU A 176 -12.73 -4.74 14.76
CA LEU A 176 -12.66 -3.72 15.83
C LEU A 176 -13.78 -2.67 15.73
N TYR A 177 -14.60 -2.73 14.70
CA TYR A 177 -15.72 -1.84 14.42
C TYR A 177 -17.03 -2.63 14.38
#